data_675b52282fe08d0bcf066a219f6a515e
#
_entry.id   675b52282fe08d0bcf066a219f6a515e
#
_cell.length_a   1.000
_cell.length_b   1.000
_cell.length_c   1.000
_cell.angle_alpha   90.00
_cell.angle_beta   90.00
_cell.angle_gamma   90.00
#
_symmetry.space_group_name_H-M   'P 1'
#
loop_
_entity.id
_entity.type
_entity.pdbx_description
1 polymer ?
#
loop_
_entity_poly.entity_id
_entity_poly.type
_entity_poly.pdbx_seq_one_letter_code
_entity_poly.pdbx_strand_id
1 'polypeptide(L)'
;MRKLKVLLVDDNPAFLKTARDLLSCVPCVASVDCATSGAGALAQFGQVNPDLVLTDFVMPGMSGFELIRSLRAREAPPRIVAVTLHDGAEFRTAARRSGADGFISKREFSTVVRELVSHLAGPGDA
;
A
#
# COMPACT_ATOMS: atom_id res chain seq x y z
N MET A 1 8.72 -15.12 -12.39
CA MET A 1 7.79 -14.35 -11.54
C MET A 1 8.32 -12.94 -11.35
N ARG A 2 7.47 -11.97 -11.58
CA ARG A 2 7.81 -10.58 -11.31
C ARG A 2 7.84 -10.34 -9.80
N LYS A 3 8.88 -9.70 -9.31
CA LYS A 3 8.97 -9.33 -7.91
C LYS A 3 8.59 -7.87 -7.70
N LEU A 4 7.81 -7.62 -6.67
CA LEU A 4 7.28 -6.30 -6.39
C LEU A 4 8.11 -5.56 -5.35
N LYS A 5 8.34 -4.28 -5.61
CA LYS A 5 8.84 -3.35 -4.60
C LYS A 5 7.63 -2.73 -3.93
N VAL A 6 7.56 -2.83 -2.61
CA VAL A 6 6.41 -2.39 -1.83
C VAL A 6 6.79 -1.19 -0.96
N LEU A 7 5.93 -0.19 -0.94
CA LEU A 7 6.04 0.94 -0.01
C LEU A 7 4.84 0.88 0.94
N LEU A 8 5.13 0.75 2.22
CA LEU A 8 4.13 0.78 3.29
C LEU A 8 4.05 2.18 3.87
N VAL A 9 2.85 2.73 3.99
CA VAL A 9 2.63 4.07 4.54
C VAL A 9 1.63 4.00 5.67
N ASP A 10 2.08 4.31 6.89
CA ASP A 10 1.23 4.26 8.08
C ASP A 10 1.94 5.02 9.19
N ASP A 11 1.23 5.78 9.99
CA ASP A 11 1.82 6.51 11.11
C ASP A 11 2.03 5.65 12.36
N ASN A 12 1.60 4.40 12.34
CA ASN A 12 1.75 3.46 13.45
C ASN A 12 3.00 2.58 13.21
N PRO A 13 4.10 2.82 13.94
CA PRO A 13 5.32 2.03 13.72
C PRO A 13 5.17 0.55 14.04
N ALA A 14 4.31 0.19 14.98
CA ALA A 14 4.08 -1.21 15.31
C ALA A 14 3.43 -1.96 14.15
N PHE A 15 2.46 -1.32 13.50
CA PHE A 15 1.83 -1.90 12.33
C PHE A 15 2.83 -2.03 11.18
N LEU A 16 3.64 -1.00 10.94
CA LEU A 16 4.66 -1.04 9.88
C LEU A 16 5.62 -2.21 10.08
N LYS A 17 6.06 -2.43 11.33
CA LYS A 17 6.98 -3.54 11.62
C LYS A 17 6.33 -4.89 11.32
N THR A 18 5.12 -5.09 11.80
CA THR A 18 4.39 -6.34 11.57
C THR A 18 4.13 -6.57 10.09
N ALA A 19 3.66 -5.55 9.39
CA ALA A 19 3.37 -5.64 7.97
C ALA A 19 4.63 -5.91 7.14
N ARG A 20 5.74 -5.25 7.48
CA ARG A 20 7.02 -5.47 6.82
C ARG A 20 7.49 -6.90 6.98
N ASP A 21 7.40 -7.43 8.21
CA ASP A 21 7.81 -8.80 8.49
C ASP A 21 6.98 -9.80 7.68
N LEU A 22 5.67 -9.60 7.63
CA LEU A 22 4.78 -10.46 6.84
C LEU A 22 5.10 -10.41 5.35
N LEU A 23 5.25 -9.21 4.81
CA LEU A 23 5.51 -9.03 3.38
C LEU A 23 6.87 -9.57 2.98
N SER A 24 7.86 -9.46 3.84
CA SER A 24 9.21 -9.95 3.56
C SER A 24 9.24 -11.47 3.39
N CYS A 25 8.23 -12.17 3.87
CA CYS A 25 8.11 -13.62 3.71
C CYS A 25 7.37 -14.03 2.45
N VAL A 26 6.83 -13.07 1.68
CA VAL A 26 6.10 -13.39 0.46
C VAL A 26 7.07 -13.47 -0.71
N PRO A 27 7.13 -14.62 -1.42
CA PRO A 27 8.16 -14.81 -2.47
C PRO A 27 8.13 -13.78 -3.59
N CYS A 28 6.97 -13.22 -3.92
CA CYS A 28 6.87 -12.23 -5.00
C CYS A 28 7.20 -10.81 -4.55
N VAL A 29 7.63 -10.61 -3.30
CA VAL A 29 8.05 -9.30 -2.80
C VAL A 29 9.57 -9.19 -2.87
N ALA A 30 10.05 -8.19 -3.62
CA ALA A 30 11.48 -7.94 -3.77
C ALA A 30 12.03 -7.15 -2.59
N SER A 31 11.30 -6.14 -2.15
CA SER A 31 11.73 -5.25 -1.07
C SER A 31 10.52 -4.55 -0.44
N VAL A 32 10.68 -4.13 0.80
CA VAL A 32 9.65 -3.38 1.53
C VAL A 32 10.30 -2.15 2.16
N ASP A 33 9.81 -0.98 1.78
CA ASP A 33 10.19 0.29 2.38
C ASP A 33 9.01 0.84 3.15
N CYS A 34 9.27 1.67 4.16
CA CYS A 34 8.23 2.20 5.04
C CYS A 34 8.31 3.72 5.10
N ALA A 35 7.15 4.36 5.16
CA ALA A 35 7.02 5.78 5.42
C ALA A 35 5.98 5.98 6.51
N THR A 36 6.18 6.97 7.37
CA THR A 36 5.26 7.24 8.48
C THR A 36 4.27 8.35 8.19
N SER A 37 4.33 8.92 6.98
CA SER A 37 3.43 10.00 6.55
C SER A 37 3.28 10.01 5.05
N GLY A 38 2.23 10.65 4.56
CA GLY A 38 2.04 10.84 3.13
C GLY A 38 3.16 11.68 2.51
N ALA A 39 3.58 12.74 3.19
CA ALA A 39 4.67 13.59 2.73
C ALA A 39 5.98 12.80 2.63
N GLY A 40 6.26 11.97 3.64
CA GLY A 40 7.44 11.10 3.64
C GLY A 40 7.40 10.09 2.50
N ALA A 41 6.23 9.54 2.22
CA ALA A 41 6.05 8.60 1.11
C ALA A 41 6.36 9.27 -0.23
N LEU A 42 5.84 10.47 -0.46
CA LEU A 42 6.10 11.20 -1.69
C LEU A 42 7.57 11.58 -1.83
N ALA A 43 8.21 11.95 -0.72
CA ALA A 43 9.63 12.31 -0.71
C ALA A 43 10.53 11.16 -1.14
N GLN A 44 10.20 9.92 -0.75
CA GLN A 44 11.02 8.76 -1.11
C GLN A 44 10.54 8.03 -2.37
N PHE A 45 9.42 8.43 -2.93
CA PHE A 45 8.80 7.72 -4.05
C PHE A 45 9.76 7.56 -5.24
N GLY A 46 10.44 8.61 -5.61
CA GLY A 46 11.35 8.60 -6.77
C GLY A 46 12.53 7.66 -6.58
N GLN A 47 13.05 7.54 -5.37
CA GLN A 47 14.16 6.64 -5.07
C GLN A 47 13.72 5.20 -4.96
N VAL A 48 12.59 4.96 -4.30
CA VAL A 48 12.06 3.61 -4.09
C VAL A 48 11.46 3.06 -5.37
N ASN A 49 10.77 3.89 -6.11
CA ASN A 49 10.05 3.50 -7.32
C ASN A 49 9.21 2.24 -7.10
N PRO A 50 8.26 2.28 -6.16
CA PRO A 50 7.51 1.09 -5.79
C PRO A 50 6.53 0.64 -6.86
N ASP A 51 6.29 -0.65 -6.93
CA ASP A 51 5.26 -1.23 -7.79
C ASP A 51 3.91 -1.26 -7.08
N LEU A 52 3.93 -1.30 -5.75
CA LEU A 52 2.75 -1.38 -4.91
C LEU A 52 2.90 -0.46 -3.71
N VAL A 53 1.88 0.34 -3.45
CA VAL A 53 1.80 1.19 -2.26
C VAL A 53 0.64 0.71 -1.41
N LEU A 54 0.91 0.41 -0.15
CA LEU A 54 -0.11 0.06 0.84
C LEU A 54 -0.17 1.22 1.83
N THR A 55 -1.26 1.94 1.87
CA THR A 55 -1.35 3.15 2.69
C THR A 55 -2.61 3.19 3.55
N ASP A 56 -2.48 3.70 4.77
CA ASP A 56 -3.63 4.03 5.60
C ASP A 56 -4.28 5.32 5.10
N PHE A 57 -5.52 5.55 5.47
CA PHE A 57 -6.27 6.76 5.17
C PHE A 57 -6.06 7.84 6.23
N VAL A 58 -6.04 7.44 7.48
CA VAL A 58 -6.08 8.37 8.61
C VAL A 58 -4.67 8.55 9.14
N MET A 59 -4.03 9.64 8.71
CA MET A 59 -2.69 9.99 9.13
C MET A 59 -2.61 11.49 9.39
N PRO A 60 -1.79 11.93 10.34
CA PRO A 60 -1.58 13.37 10.55
C PRO A 60 -0.98 14.03 9.31
N GLY A 61 -1.39 15.26 9.04
CA GLY A 61 -0.93 16.00 7.87
C GLY A 61 -1.65 15.54 6.62
N MET A 62 -0.89 15.08 5.62
CA MET A 62 -1.49 14.57 4.38
C MET A 62 -2.25 13.28 4.66
N SER A 63 -3.54 13.25 4.31
CA SER A 63 -4.35 12.05 4.47
C SER A 63 -3.97 11.00 3.43
N GLY A 64 -4.34 9.74 3.69
CA GLY A 64 -4.15 8.68 2.71
C GLY A 64 -4.90 8.93 1.41
N PHE A 65 -6.06 9.58 1.47
CA PHE A 65 -6.80 9.94 0.26
C PHE A 65 -6.02 10.91 -0.62
N GLU A 66 -5.40 11.91 -0.02
CA GLU A 66 -4.57 12.87 -0.75
C GLU A 66 -3.35 12.18 -1.37
N LEU A 67 -2.72 11.29 -0.62
CA LEU A 67 -1.59 10.51 -1.12
C LEU A 67 -2.00 9.67 -2.32
N ILE A 68 -3.12 8.95 -2.22
CA ILE A 68 -3.62 8.11 -3.29
C ILE A 68 -3.87 8.93 -4.56
N ARG A 69 -4.50 10.08 -4.42
CA ARG A 69 -4.75 10.96 -5.57
C ARG A 69 -3.46 11.44 -6.21
N SER A 70 -2.49 11.83 -5.39
CA SER A 70 -1.18 12.30 -5.88
C SER A 70 -0.46 11.20 -6.65
N LEU A 71 -0.49 9.97 -6.14
CA LEU A 71 0.15 8.85 -6.81
C LEU A 71 -0.58 8.46 -8.09
N ARG A 72 -1.91 8.50 -8.08
CA ARG A 72 -2.72 8.13 -9.25
C ARG A 72 -2.54 9.10 -10.39
N ALA A 73 -2.22 10.36 -10.09
CA ALA A 73 -2.02 11.39 -11.10
C ALA A 73 -0.67 11.27 -11.81
N ARG A 74 0.22 10.40 -11.36
CA ARG A 74 1.51 10.21 -12.02
C ARG A 74 1.35 9.53 -13.37
N GLU A 75 2.31 9.75 -14.25
CA GLU A 75 2.31 9.17 -15.59
C GLU A 75 2.27 7.65 -15.56
N ALA A 76 3.04 7.05 -14.67
CA ALA A 76 3.05 5.60 -14.49
C ALA A 76 2.78 5.29 -13.02
N PRO A 77 1.50 5.29 -12.60
CA PRO A 77 1.18 5.11 -11.20
C PRO A 77 1.44 3.67 -10.75
N PRO A 78 1.83 3.49 -9.47
CA PRO A 78 1.94 2.15 -8.90
C PRO A 78 0.53 1.58 -8.66
N ARG A 79 0.44 0.31 -8.34
CA ARG A 79 -0.77 -0.24 -7.75
C ARG A 79 -0.91 0.34 -6.35
N ILE A 80 -2.13 0.67 -5.96
CA ILE A 80 -2.40 1.34 -4.69
C ILE A 80 -3.49 0.61 -3.94
N VAL A 81 -3.20 0.21 -2.71
CA VAL A 81 -4.17 -0.47 -1.85
C VAL A 81 -4.28 0.29 -0.54
N ALA A 82 -5.49 0.60 -0.16
CA ALA A 82 -5.76 1.22 1.12
C ALA A 82 -5.82 0.16 2.23
N VAL A 83 -5.15 0.41 3.35
CA VAL A 83 -5.10 -0.53 4.48
C VAL A 83 -5.43 0.25 5.73
N THR A 84 -6.58 -0.02 6.34
CA THR A 84 -7.04 0.80 7.46
C THR A 84 -7.92 0.03 8.43
N LEU A 85 -8.02 0.55 9.67
CA LEU A 85 -9.00 0.08 10.65
C LEU A 85 -10.38 0.67 10.36
N HIS A 86 -10.45 1.75 9.59
CA HIS A 86 -11.71 2.39 9.20
C HIS A 86 -12.27 1.68 7.97
N ASP A 87 -12.97 0.57 8.19
CA ASP A 87 -13.36 -0.34 7.12
C ASP A 87 -14.85 -0.31 6.75
N GLY A 88 -15.56 0.73 7.12
CA GLY A 88 -16.95 0.91 6.73
C GLY A 88 -17.11 1.16 5.23
N ALA A 89 -18.34 1.01 4.74
CA ALA A 89 -18.65 1.16 3.31
C ALA A 89 -18.25 2.53 2.76
N GLU A 90 -18.40 3.58 3.58
CA GLU A 90 -18.02 4.93 3.18
C GLU A 90 -16.53 5.07 2.92
N PHE A 91 -15.69 4.39 3.71
CA PHE A 91 -14.24 4.42 3.50
C PHE A 91 -13.85 3.63 2.26
N ARG A 92 -14.50 2.51 2.01
CA ARG A 92 -14.27 1.73 0.80
C ARG A 92 -14.62 2.52 -0.46
N THR A 93 -15.75 3.22 -0.42
CA THR A 93 -16.17 4.09 -1.52
C THR A 93 -15.18 5.24 -1.74
N ALA A 94 -14.77 5.89 -0.65
CA ALA A 94 -13.81 6.98 -0.72
C ALA A 94 -12.46 6.54 -1.28
N ALA A 95 -12.00 5.34 -0.89
CA ALA A 95 -10.76 4.77 -1.40
C ALA A 95 -10.82 4.60 -2.90
N ARG A 96 -11.88 3.98 -3.39
CA ARG A 96 -12.08 3.75 -4.82
C ARG A 96 -12.13 5.06 -5.60
N ARG A 97 -12.87 6.04 -5.08
CA ARG A 97 -13.00 7.36 -5.72
C ARG A 97 -11.66 8.11 -5.76
N SER A 98 -10.81 7.88 -4.78
CA SER A 98 -9.47 8.49 -4.75
C SER A 98 -8.53 7.85 -5.76
N GLY A 99 -8.85 6.66 -6.26
CA GLY A 99 -8.04 5.95 -7.24
C GLY A 99 -7.34 4.70 -6.72
N ALA A 100 -7.73 4.20 -5.54
CA ALA A 100 -7.16 2.98 -5.01
C ALA A 100 -7.61 1.78 -5.84
N ASP A 101 -6.70 0.84 -6.04
CA ASP A 101 -6.98 -0.42 -6.76
C ASP A 101 -7.59 -1.46 -5.86
N GLY A 102 -7.41 -1.33 -4.55
CA GLY A 102 -7.94 -2.28 -3.59
C GLY A 102 -8.05 -1.69 -2.19
N PHE A 103 -8.63 -2.48 -1.30
CA PHE A 103 -8.88 -2.08 0.07
C PHE A 103 -8.73 -3.30 0.98
N ILE A 104 -7.96 -3.15 2.06
CA ILE A 104 -7.81 -4.20 3.07
C ILE A 104 -8.11 -3.60 4.44
N SER A 105 -8.94 -4.29 5.23
CA SER A 105 -9.05 -3.97 6.65
C SER A 105 -7.79 -4.42 7.37
N LYS A 106 -7.25 -3.58 8.27
CA LYS A 106 -6.09 -3.99 9.09
C LYS A 106 -6.38 -5.25 9.90
N ARG A 107 -7.64 -5.50 10.23
CA ARG A 107 -8.04 -6.70 10.98
C ARG A 107 -7.78 -7.98 10.21
N GLU A 108 -7.83 -7.90 8.88
CA GLU A 108 -7.66 -9.05 8.00
C GLU A 108 -6.31 -9.05 7.28
N PHE A 109 -5.45 -8.09 7.57
CA PHE A 109 -4.21 -7.89 6.82
C PHE A 109 -3.37 -9.16 6.74
N SER A 110 -3.11 -9.79 7.88
CA SER A 110 -2.26 -10.99 7.92
C SER A 110 -2.85 -12.17 7.16
N THR A 111 -4.18 -12.20 7.03
CA THR A 111 -4.88 -13.28 6.34
C THR A 111 -4.88 -13.09 4.82
N VAL A 112 -5.06 -11.86 4.37
CA VAL A 112 -5.33 -11.61 2.94
C VAL A 112 -4.15 -11.02 2.18
N VAL A 113 -3.14 -10.47 2.85
CA VAL A 113 -2.09 -9.72 2.16
C VAL A 113 -1.28 -10.57 1.20
N ARG A 114 -0.95 -11.79 1.58
CA ARG A 114 -0.16 -12.67 0.70
C ARG A 114 -0.88 -12.95 -0.61
N GLU A 115 -2.15 -13.28 -0.52
CA GLU A 115 -2.97 -13.57 -1.70
C GLU A 115 -3.15 -12.34 -2.58
N LEU A 116 -3.42 -11.20 -1.94
CA LEU A 116 -3.56 -9.94 -2.67
C LEU A 116 -2.28 -9.58 -3.43
N VAL A 117 -1.14 -9.64 -2.75
CA VAL A 117 0.15 -9.30 -3.35
C VAL A 117 0.49 -10.24 -4.49
N SER A 118 0.22 -11.53 -4.31
CA SER A 118 0.44 -12.52 -5.35
C SER A 118 -0.42 -12.24 -6.58
N HIS A 119 -1.67 -11.83 -6.36
CA HIS A 119 -2.59 -11.47 -7.44
C HIS A 119 -2.08 -10.24 -8.21
N LEU A 120 -1.62 -9.22 -7.47
CA LEU A 120 -1.12 -7.99 -8.09
C LEU A 120 0.18 -8.18 -8.83
N ALA A 121 1.00 -9.16 -8.43
CA ALA A 121 2.20 -9.51 -9.17
C ALA A 121 1.90 -10.18 -10.51
N GLY A 122 0.64 -10.61 -10.69
CA GLY A 122 0.20 -11.26 -11.91
C GLY A 122 0.55 -12.74 -11.94
N PRO A 123 0.25 -13.42 -13.04
CA PRO A 123 0.47 -14.88 -13.16
C PRO A 123 1.95 -15.25 -13.24
N GLY A 124 2.83 -14.29 -13.10
CA GLY A 124 4.24 -14.55 -13.19
C GLY A 124 4.67 -14.76 -14.63
N ASP A 125 5.85 -15.34 -14.78
CA ASP A 125 6.43 -15.59 -16.10
C ASP A 125 6.12 -17.01 -16.57
N ALA A 126 4.94 -17.45 -16.19
CA ALA A 126 4.54 -18.81 -16.52
C ALA A 126 4.50 -19.04 -18.01
#